data_46e5811a7916f453bcb8542901e50392
#
_entry.id   46e5811a7916f453bcb8542901e50392
#
_cell.length_a   1.000
_cell.length_b   1.000
_cell.length_c   1.000
_cell.angle_alpha   90.00
_cell.angle_beta   90.00
_cell.angle_gamma   90.00
#
_symmetry.space_group_name_H-M   'P 1'
#
loop_
_entity.id
_entity.type
_entity.pdbx_description
1 polymer ?
#
loop_
_entity_poly.entity_id
_entity_poly.type
_entity_poly.pdbx_seq_one_letter_code
_entity_poly.pdbx_strand_id
1 'polypeptide(L)'
;MGKVGYLIKRITSMNYKQFFDCINYVHEKNHKNRIYIFFDIVSCGLKYQAGYSDYKLFEMYDLNKSQRKTIVTRGINNAIVKKYNNPEYIKYFHNKLEFNKRFNKYLLRDWMELTSDNLEEFKEFTKKHSTIIVKPIDDQCGHGVEKIKVTNKNVEEIYNNLLETKRYLIEEVATQCEEISKLHPTSINTMRIVTLNKQIVAAYLRIGNNNNVVDNFNHEGLAAPINIETGIIDYLAIDKHDHVYEKHPVTNEQILWLQIPKWERIKRFVVQASKEIPEMGYIGWDVCLGDKGPYLIEANEFPGNDIYQLPPHRSNGIGMLPRFQEAMNKKEEE
;
A
#
# COMPACT_ATOMS: atom_id res chain seq x y z
N MET A 1 11.23 12.58 24.00
CA MET A 1 11.01 11.46 24.95
C MET A 1 12.24 10.57 24.88
N GLY A 2 12.92 10.33 26.00
CA GLY A 2 14.13 9.49 26.02
C GLY A 2 13.79 8.01 25.73
N LYS A 3 14.80 7.19 25.35
CA LYS A 3 14.63 5.74 25.05
C LYS A 3 13.86 4.97 26.14
N VAL A 4 14.06 5.32 27.39
CA VAL A 4 13.38 4.71 28.55
C VAL A 4 11.89 5.07 28.57
N GLY A 5 11.49 6.32 28.36
CA GLY A 5 10.09 6.73 28.32
C GLY A 5 9.32 6.11 27.15
N TYR A 6 9.97 5.92 26.02
CA TYR A 6 9.41 5.17 24.90
C TYR A 6 9.14 3.69 25.23
N LEU A 7 10.08 3.04 25.92
CA LEU A 7 9.93 1.66 26.38
C LEU A 7 8.80 1.49 27.38
N ILE A 8 8.73 2.37 28.38
CA ILE A 8 7.65 2.33 29.39
C ILE A 8 6.30 2.46 28.70
N LYS A 9 6.15 3.44 27.78
CA LYS A 9 4.90 3.61 27.02
C LYS A 9 4.55 2.37 26.17
N ARG A 10 5.53 1.69 25.57
CA ARG A 10 5.30 0.47 24.80
C ARG A 10 4.88 -0.70 25.69
N ILE A 11 5.50 -0.84 26.87
CA ILE A 11 5.14 -1.91 27.83
C ILE A 11 3.72 -1.69 28.35
N THR A 12 3.35 -0.44 28.71
CA THR A 12 2.01 -0.15 29.26
C THR A 12 0.89 -0.23 28.22
N SER A 13 1.19 -0.04 26.93
CA SER A 13 0.21 -0.14 25.82
C SER A 13 0.25 -1.48 25.09
N MET A 14 1.06 -2.44 25.56
CA MET A 14 1.23 -3.74 24.92
C MET A 14 0.02 -4.65 25.15
N ASN A 15 -0.44 -5.34 24.11
CA ASN A 15 -1.39 -6.44 24.27
C ASN A 15 -0.64 -7.68 24.75
N TYR A 16 -0.70 -7.92 26.07
CA TYR A 16 0.01 -9.01 26.72
C TYR A 16 -0.40 -10.39 26.18
N LYS A 17 -1.69 -10.57 25.84
CA LYS A 17 -2.17 -11.84 25.26
C LYS A 17 -1.44 -12.11 23.93
N GLN A 18 -1.47 -11.18 23.00
CA GLN A 18 -0.78 -11.32 21.71
C GLN A 18 0.73 -11.47 21.85
N PHE A 19 1.34 -10.86 22.87
CA PHE A 19 2.76 -11.02 23.17
C PHE A 19 3.09 -12.47 23.58
N PHE A 20 2.31 -13.06 24.49
CA PHE A 20 2.51 -14.46 24.89
C PHE A 20 2.13 -15.45 23.78
N ASP A 21 1.10 -15.16 22.99
CA ASP A 21 0.75 -15.93 21.79
C ASP A 21 1.91 -15.94 20.79
N CYS A 22 2.62 -14.81 20.60
CA CYS A 22 3.82 -14.75 19.79
C CYS A 22 4.94 -15.66 20.33
N ILE A 23 5.19 -15.65 21.64
CA ILE A 23 6.20 -16.52 22.27
C ILE A 23 5.86 -18.01 22.06
N ASN A 24 4.60 -18.38 22.25
CA ASN A 24 4.15 -19.76 22.06
C ASN A 24 4.29 -20.18 20.59
N TYR A 25 3.82 -19.35 19.65
CA TYR A 25 3.97 -19.60 18.22
C TYR A 25 5.44 -19.85 17.82
N VAL A 26 6.36 -18.98 18.26
CA VAL A 26 7.79 -19.14 17.95
C VAL A 26 8.38 -20.36 18.61
N HIS A 27 7.96 -20.69 19.84
CA HIS A 27 8.38 -21.90 20.53
C HIS A 27 7.95 -23.17 19.78
N GLU A 28 6.70 -23.22 19.32
CA GLU A 28 6.17 -24.35 18.55
C GLU A 28 6.88 -24.51 17.20
N LYS A 29 7.19 -23.39 16.54
CA LYS A 29 7.81 -23.38 15.20
C LYS A 29 9.29 -23.81 15.22
N ASN A 30 10.08 -23.36 16.22
CA ASN A 30 11.53 -23.57 16.21
C ASN A 30 12.11 -24.24 17.48
N HIS A 31 11.25 -24.69 18.41
CA HIS A 31 11.60 -25.40 19.64
C HIS A 31 12.55 -24.65 20.59
N LYS A 32 12.76 -23.34 20.41
CA LYS A 32 13.56 -22.52 21.34
C LYS A 32 12.82 -22.33 22.66
N ASN A 33 13.58 -22.23 23.77
CA ASN A 33 13.01 -22.02 25.10
C ASN A 33 12.20 -20.71 25.19
N ARG A 34 11.01 -20.74 25.81
CA ARG A 34 10.11 -19.54 25.92
C ARG A 34 10.77 -18.37 26.65
N ILE A 35 11.59 -18.61 27.65
CA ILE A 35 12.32 -17.57 28.38
C ILE A 35 13.35 -16.92 27.46
N TYR A 36 14.06 -17.71 26.66
CA TYR A 36 14.98 -17.19 25.66
C TYR A 36 14.25 -16.31 24.64
N ILE A 37 13.10 -16.76 24.12
CA ILE A 37 12.29 -16.01 23.14
C ILE A 37 11.82 -14.68 23.76
N PHE A 38 11.36 -14.70 25.02
CA PHE A 38 10.97 -13.49 25.75
C PHE A 38 12.09 -12.45 25.75
N PHE A 39 13.30 -12.81 26.18
CA PHE A 39 14.43 -11.90 26.24
C PHE A 39 14.93 -11.49 24.83
N ASP A 40 14.81 -12.35 23.84
CA ASP A 40 15.18 -12.03 22.45
C ASP A 40 14.22 -11.00 21.84
N ILE A 41 12.91 -11.12 22.07
CA ILE A 41 11.91 -10.09 21.66
C ILE A 41 12.23 -8.74 22.33
N VAL A 42 12.49 -8.74 23.64
CA VAL A 42 12.87 -7.51 24.37
C VAL A 42 14.15 -6.91 23.79
N SER A 43 15.17 -7.74 23.53
CA SER A 43 16.42 -7.31 22.89
C SER A 43 16.19 -6.72 21.48
N CYS A 44 15.29 -7.33 20.69
CA CYS A 44 14.92 -6.82 19.37
C CYS A 44 14.20 -5.46 19.48
N GLY A 45 13.33 -5.30 20.48
CA GLY A 45 12.68 -4.03 20.79
C GLY A 45 13.68 -2.91 21.08
N LEU A 46 14.68 -3.21 21.92
CA LEU A 46 15.71 -2.25 22.32
C LEU A 46 16.69 -1.88 21.19
N LYS A 47 17.13 -2.89 20.43
CA LYS A 47 18.21 -2.72 19.45
C LYS A 47 17.70 -2.31 18.06
N TYR A 48 16.55 -2.86 17.66
CA TYR A 48 16.04 -2.73 16.29
C TYR A 48 14.67 -2.03 16.22
N GLN A 49 14.16 -1.55 17.36
CA GLN A 49 12.82 -0.94 17.48
C GLN A 49 11.70 -1.88 16.97
N ALA A 50 11.91 -3.19 17.08
CA ALA A 50 10.98 -4.22 16.65
C ALA A 50 9.98 -4.54 17.75
N GLY A 51 8.68 -4.54 17.42
CA GLY A 51 7.66 -5.12 18.30
C GLY A 51 7.62 -6.65 18.20
N TYR A 52 6.83 -7.29 19.07
CA TYR A 52 6.58 -8.73 18.97
C TYR A 52 5.91 -9.12 17.64
N SER A 53 5.11 -8.20 17.06
CA SER A 53 4.51 -8.40 15.74
C SER A 53 5.58 -8.41 14.64
N ASP A 54 6.55 -7.45 14.68
CA ASP A 54 7.68 -7.45 13.73
C ASP A 54 8.53 -8.70 13.91
N TYR A 55 8.77 -9.10 15.18
CA TYR A 55 9.58 -10.28 15.51
C TYR A 55 9.00 -11.56 14.91
N LYS A 56 7.66 -11.71 14.98
CA LYS A 56 6.93 -12.82 14.36
C LYS A 56 6.90 -12.69 12.85
N LEU A 57 6.44 -11.54 12.32
CA LEU A 57 6.19 -11.29 10.90
C LEU A 57 7.45 -11.45 10.05
N PHE A 58 8.57 -10.90 10.55
CA PHE A 58 9.86 -10.98 9.87
C PHE A 58 10.71 -12.17 10.29
N GLU A 59 10.14 -13.13 11.04
CA GLU A 59 10.88 -14.30 11.54
C GLU A 59 12.24 -13.93 12.12
N MET A 60 12.28 -12.84 12.91
CA MET A 60 13.54 -12.32 13.44
C MET A 60 14.25 -13.33 14.37
N TYR A 61 13.54 -14.32 14.88
CA TYR A 61 14.07 -15.43 15.66
C TYR A 61 15.05 -16.33 14.86
N ASP A 62 14.97 -16.35 13.55
CA ASP A 62 15.85 -17.12 12.66
C ASP A 62 16.95 -16.26 12.01
N LEU A 63 16.89 -14.95 12.20
CA LEU A 63 17.88 -14.02 11.67
C LEU A 63 19.05 -13.83 12.64
N ASN A 64 20.25 -13.72 12.09
CA ASN A 64 21.44 -13.30 12.84
C ASN A 64 21.45 -11.78 13.11
N LYS A 65 22.40 -11.30 13.91
CA LYS A 65 22.49 -9.88 14.31
C LYS A 65 22.66 -8.92 13.13
N SER A 66 23.39 -9.31 12.09
CA SER A 66 23.61 -8.46 10.90
C SER A 66 22.35 -8.38 10.04
N GLN A 67 21.64 -9.48 9.85
CA GLN A 67 20.38 -9.51 9.11
C GLN A 67 19.27 -8.71 9.82
N ARG A 68 19.12 -8.88 11.16
CA ARG A 68 18.14 -8.11 11.96
C ARG A 68 18.30 -6.58 11.84
N LYS A 69 19.55 -6.10 11.66
CA LYS A 69 19.85 -4.67 11.46
C LYS A 69 19.34 -4.13 10.13
N THR A 70 19.02 -4.99 9.17
CA THR A 70 18.57 -4.58 7.84
C THR A 70 17.05 -4.49 7.69
N ILE A 71 16.29 -4.89 8.71
CA ILE A 71 14.82 -4.88 8.68
C ILE A 71 14.29 -3.48 8.97
N VAL A 72 13.39 -2.99 8.15
CA VAL A 72 12.56 -1.81 8.42
C VAL A 72 11.43 -2.24 9.36
N THR A 73 11.65 -2.15 10.67
CA THR A 73 10.64 -2.48 11.68
C THR A 73 9.57 -1.39 11.78
N ARG A 74 8.44 -1.69 12.43
CA ARG A 74 7.39 -0.70 12.67
C ARG A 74 7.90 0.55 13.40
N GLY A 75 8.83 0.36 14.35
CA GLY A 75 9.43 1.50 15.06
C GLY A 75 10.28 2.39 14.15
N ILE A 76 11.06 1.78 13.25
CA ILE A 76 11.85 2.51 12.23
C ILE A 76 10.90 3.20 11.24
N ASN A 77 9.87 2.50 10.75
CA ASN A 77 8.88 3.07 9.85
C ASN A 77 8.20 4.33 10.45
N ASN A 78 7.76 4.23 11.71
CA ASN A 78 7.19 5.38 12.43
C ASN A 78 8.17 6.57 12.53
N ALA A 79 9.45 6.29 12.73
CA ALA A 79 10.48 7.34 12.80
C ALA A 79 10.70 8.01 11.44
N ILE A 80 10.64 7.24 10.34
CA ILE A 80 10.74 7.76 8.97
C ILE A 80 9.53 8.65 8.67
N VAL A 81 8.30 8.17 8.90
CA VAL A 81 7.08 8.98 8.72
C VAL A 81 7.18 10.29 9.48
N LYS A 82 7.52 10.23 10.78
CA LYS A 82 7.65 11.44 11.61
C LYS A 82 8.71 12.42 11.11
N LYS A 83 9.79 11.93 10.48
CA LYS A 83 10.89 12.77 9.99
C LYS A 83 10.58 13.42 8.64
N TYR A 84 9.88 12.69 7.75
CA TYR A 84 9.75 13.07 6.35
C TYR A 84 8.34 13.55 5.97
N ASN A 85 7.33 13.35 6.81
CA ASN A 85 5.97 13.78 6.52
C ASN A 85 5.51 14.86 7.49
N ASN A 86 5.15 16.03 6.97
CA ASN A 86 4.58 17.12 7.76
C ASN A 86 3.07 16.86 7.99
N PRO A 87 2.61 16.78 9.26
CA PRO A 87 1.21 16.51 9.60
C PRO A 87 0.19 17.47 8.99
N GLU A 88 0.55 18.71 8.70
CA GLU A 88 -0.35 19.72 8.12
C GLU A 88 -0.82 19.34 6.70
N TYR A 89 -0.05 18.50 5.99
CA TYR A 89 -0.32 18.09 4.62
C TYR A 89 -1.00 16.72 4.51
N ILE A 90 -1.21 16.01 5.63
CA ILE A 90 -1.86 14.68 5.66
C ILE A 90 -3.27 14.73 5.07
N LYS A 91 -3.97 15.85 5.21
CA LYS A 91 -5.32 16.05 4.64
C LYS A 91 -5.42 15.74 3.13
N TYR A 92 -4.36 15.99 2.36
CA TYR A 92 -4.31 15.69 0.92
C TYR A 92 -4.25 14.20 0.60
N PHE A 93 -4.05 13.35 1.59
CA PHE A 93 -4.01 11.89 1.45
C PHE A 93 -5.20 11.20 2.12
N HIS A 94 -5.77 11.81 3.15
CA HIS A 94 -6.95 11.29 3.84
C HIS A 94 -8.26 11.67 3.16
N ASN A 95 -8.36 12.90 2.64
CA ASN A 95 -9.54 13.37 1.93
C ASN A 95 -9.39 13.14 0.44
N LYS A 96 -10.19 12.24 -0.13
CA LYS A 96 -10.12 11.84 -1.55
C LYS A 96 -10.42 12.99 -2.52
N LEU A 97 -11.26 13.96 -2.14
CA LEU A 97 -11.51 15.13 -2.97
C LEU A 97 -10.29 16.05 -3.02
N GLU A 98 -9.67 16.31 -1.86
CA GLU A 98 -8.44 17.09 -1.79
C GLU A 98 -7.30 16.39 -2.55
N PHE A 99 -7.22 15.06 -2.47
CA PHE A 99 -6.30 14.27 -3.27
C PHE A 99 -6.54 14.47 -4.76
N ASN A 100 -7.78 14.28 -5.23
CA ASN A 100 -8.12 14.40 -6.64
C ASN A 100 -7.87 15.83 -7.16
N LYS A 101 -8.21 16.86 -6.38
CA LYS A 101 -7.91 18.28 -6.72
C LYS A 101 -6.40 18.51 -6.86
N ARG A 102 -5.60 18.01 -5.90
CA ARG A 102 -4.14 18.22 -5.89
C ARG A 102 -3.42 17.46 -6.98
N PHE A 103 -3.80 16.20 -7.19
CA PHE A 103 -3.16 15.27 -8.12
C PHE A 103 -3.90 15.10 -9.45
N ASN A 104 -4.80 16.02 -9.81
CA ASN A 104 -5.69 15.91 -10.97
C ASN A 104 -4.98 15.53 -12.28
N LYS A 105 -3.82 16.12 -12.57
CA LYS A 105 -3.01 15.80 -13.77
C LYS A 105 -2.43 14.39 -13.80
N TYR A 106 -2.47 13.67 -12.67
CA TYR A 106 -1.96 12.30 -12.51
C TYR A 106 -3.08 11.25 -12.50
N LEU A 107 -4.36 11.63 -12.56
CA LEU A 107 -5.47 10.68 -12.41
C LEU A 107 -5.82 9.99 -13.73
N LEU A 108 -5.69 10.67 -14.89
CA LEU A 108 -6.05 10.21 -16.24
C LEU A 108 -7.47 9.61 -16.35
N ARG A 109 -8.36 9.92 -15.43
CA ARG A 109 -9.78 9.58 -15.42
C ARG A 109 -10.59 10.79 -15.00
N ASP A 110 -11.81 10.87 -15.52
CA ASP A 110 -12.74 11.91 -15.14
C ASP A 110 -13.26 11.68 -13.72
N TRP A 111 -13.50 12.75 -13.01
CA TRP A 111 -14.10 12.74 -11.68
C TRP A 111 -14.87 14.02 -11.40
N MET A 112 -15.82 13.95 -10.45
CA MET A 112 -16.53 15.13 -9.98
C MET A 112 -16.84 15.00 -8.48
N GLU A 113 -16.98 16.14 -7.83
CA GLU A 113 -17.55 16.25 -6.49
C GLU A 113 -19.07 16.36 -6.62
N LEU A 114 -19.82 15.56 -5.86
CA LEU A 114 -21.27 15.64 -5.79
C LEU A 114 -21.68 16.64 -4.73
N THR A 115 -22.53 17.61 -5.10
CA THR A 115 -23.08 18.63 -4.20
C THR A 115 -24.60 18.69 -4.39
N SER A 116 -25.32 19.38 -3.51
CA SER A 116 -26.79 19.46 -3.58
C SER A 116 -27.33 20.28 -4.75
N ASP A 117 -26.48 20.98 -5.46
CA ASP A 117 -26.84 21.95 -6.51
C ASP A 117 -26.26 21.61 -7.91
N ASN A 118 -25.58 20.47 -8.07
CA ASN A 118 -24.94 20.11 -9.34
C ASN A 118 -25.56 18.91 -10.09
N LEU A 119 -26.88 18.72 -9.98
CA LEU A 119 -27.59 17.61 -10.65
C LEU A 119 -27.36 17.59 -12.18
N GLU A 120 -27.38 18.75 -12.84
CA GLU A 120 -27.20 18.80 -14.30
C GLU A 120 -25.76 18.39 -14.70
N GLU A 121 -24.75 18.79 -13.93
CA GLU A 121 -23.37 18.33 -14.14
C GLU A 121 -23.25 16.82 -13.95
N PHE A 122 -23.93 16.26 -12.92
CA PHE A 122 -24.00 14.83 -12.72
C PHE A 122 -24.68 14.09 -13.88
N LYS A 123 -25.78 14.65 -14.44
CA LYS A 123 -26.42 14.10 -15.64
C LYS A 123 -25.47 14.09 -16.84
N GLU A 124 -24.73 15.17 -17.07
CA GLU A 124 -23.74 15.22 -18.16
C GLU A 124 -22.58 14.25 -17.94
N PHE A 125 -22.07 14.14 -16.71
CA PHE A 125 -21.04 13.18 -16.36
C PHE A 125 -21.50 11.72 -16.63
N THR A 126 -22.72 11.38 -16.22
CA THR A 126 -23.27 10.02 -16.38
C THR A 126 -23.72 9.70 -17.80
N LYS A 127 -24.02 10.70 -18.63
CA LYS A 127 -24.18 10.49 -20.10
C LYS A 127 -22.88 10.05 -20.76
N LYS A 128 -21.74 10.61 -20.31
CA LYS A 128 -20.40 10.25 -20.79
C LYS A 128 -19.95 8.91 -20.20
N HIS A 129 -20.26 8.66 -18.93
CA HIS A 129 -19.84 7.50 -18.15
C HIS A 129 -21.06 6.78 -17.56
N SER A 130 -21.69 5.89 -18.34
CA SER A 130 -22.90 5.16 -17.92
C SER A 130 -22.68 4.19 -16.74
N THR A 131 -21.44 3.94 -16.38
CA THR A 131 -21.03 3.22 -15.17
C THR A 131 -20.00 4.07 -14.43
N ILE A 132 -20.26 4.29 -13.15
CA ILE A 132 -19.44 5.16 -12.30
C ILE A 132 -18.95 4.42 -11.06
N ILE A 133 -17.86 4.89 -10.48
CA ILE A 133 -17.41 4.51 -9.14
C ILE A 133 -17.79 5.64 -8.19
N VAL A 134 -18.40 5.28 -7.07
CA VAL A 134 -18.77 6.23 -6.02
C VAL A 134 -18.01 5.89 -4.74
N LYS A 135 -17.53 6.92 -4.04
CA LYS A 135 -16.69 6.74 -2.84
C LYS A 135 -17.07 7.74 -1.75
N PRO A 136 -17.09 7.33 -0.47
CA PRO A 136 -17.07 8.27 0.64
C PRO A 136 -15.73 9.02 0.66
N ILE A 137 -15.74 10.26 1.16
CA ILE A 137 -14.56 11.14 1.11
C ILE A 137 -13.45 10.65 2.05
N ASP A 138 -13.80 10.19 3.26
CA ASP A 138 -12.86 9.97 4.36
C ASP A 138 -12.63 8.48 4.70
N ASP A 139 -13.22 7.56 3.96
CA ASP A 139 -13.08 6.11 4.22
C ASP A 139 -11.79 5.55 3.61
N GLN A 140 -11.18 4.61 4.33
CA GLN A 140 -9.92 3.94 3.98
C GLN A 140 -10.15 2.47 3.61
N CYS A 141 -9.15 1.82 3.02
CA CYS A 141 -9.15 0.38 2.71
C CYS A 141 -10.24 -0.09 1.74
N GLY A 142 -10.80 0.79 0.90
CA GLY A 142 -11.82 0.43 -0.09
C GLY A 142 -13.23 0.24 0.49
N HIS A 143 -13.46 0.58 1.77
CA HIS A 143 -14.80 0.56 2.34
C HIS A 143 -15.70 1.61 1.65
N GLY A 144 -16.96 1.24 1.39
CA GLY A 144 -17.94 2.14 0.78
C GLY A 144 -17.72 2.46 -0.70
N VAL A 145 -16.72 1.87 -1.36
CA VAL A 145 -16.54 1.98 -2.81
C VAL A 145 -17.56 1.11 -3.51
N GLU A 146 -18.32 1.69 -4.41
CA GLU A 146 -19.39 1.01 -5.13
C GLU A 146 -19.34 1.34 -6.63
N LYS A 147 -19.64 0.34 -7.46
CA LYS A 147 -19.77 0.49 -8.91
C LYS A 147 -21.24 0.53 -9.27
N ILE A 148 -21.71 1.65 -9.83
CA ILE A 148 -23.12 1.90 -10.11
C ILE A 148 -23.32 2.10 -11.61
N LYS A 149 -24.34 1.43 -12.16
CA LYS A 149 -24.81 1.69 -13.54
C LYS A 149 -25.91 2.75 -13.52
N VAL A 150 -25.69 3.84 -14.20
CA VAL A 150 -26.62 4.97 -14.30
C VAL A 150 -27.28 5.00 -15.68
N THR A 151 -28.56 5.33 -15.69
CA THR A 151 -29.37 5.47 -16.90
C THR A 151 -30.22 6.72 -16.78
N ASN A 152 -30.76 7.23 -17.88
CA ASN A 152 -31.67 8.39 -17.88
C ASN A 152 -32.93 8.19 -16.99
N LYS A 153 -33.28 6.93 -16.66
CA LYS A 153 -34.45 6.62 -15.83
C LYS A 153 -34.18 6.68 -14.33
N ASN A 154 -32.92 6.47 -13.90
CA ASN A 154 -32.56 6.37 -12.49
C ASN A 154 -31.55 7.43 -12.02
N VAL A 155 -31.14 8.35 -12.89
CA VAL A 155 -30.06 9.31 -12.59
C VAL A 155 -30.40 10.22 -11.40
N GLU A 156 -31.64 10.71 -11.31
CA GLU A 156 -32.06 11.61 -10.21
C GLU A 156 -32.22 10.84 -8.89
N GLU A 157 -32.74 9.62 -8.93
CA GLU A 157 -32.82 8.74 -7.77
C GLU A 157 -31.44 8.42 -7.21
N ILE A 158 -30.49 8.04 -8.10
CA ILE A 158 -29.12 7.77 -7.72
C ILE A 158 -28.46 9.01 -7.14
N TYR A 159 -28.61 10.20 -7.78
CA TYR A 159 -28.06 11.44 -7.26
C TYR A 159 -28.51 11.72 -5.83
N ASN A 160 -29.82 11.66 -5.55
CA ASN A 160 -30.38 11.89 -4.22
C ASN A 160 -29.87 10.88 -3.21
N ASN A 161 -29.84 9.58 -3.57
CA ASN A 161 -29.32 8.52 -2.71
C ASN A 161 -27.84 8.73 -2.36
N LEU A 162 -27.01 9.16 -3.31
CA LEU A 162 -25.59 9.43 -3.08
C LEU A 162 -25.39 10.61 -2.13
N LEU A 163 -26.21 11.66 -2.21
CA LEU A 163 -26.19 12.78 -1.26
C LEU A 163 -26.57 12.32 0.16
N GLU A 164 -27.63 11.53 0.30
CA GLU A 164 -28.07 10.98 1.59
C GLU A 164 -27.01 10.07 2.21
N THR A 165 -26.36 9.24 1.41
CA THR A 165 -25.33 8.28 1.84
C THR A 165 -23.93 8.90 1.94
N LYS A 166 -23.78 10.21 1.71
CA LYS A 166 -22.53 10.98 1.79
C LYS A 166 -21.40 10.44 0.89
N ARG A 167 -21.75 9.92 -0.28
CA ARG A 167 -20.80 9.45 -1.30
C ARG A 167 -20.55 10.55 -2.33
N TYR A 168 -19.72 11.50 -1.96
CA TYR A 168 -19.55 12.74 -2.72
C TYR A 168 -18.48 12.70 -3.80
N LEU A 169 -17.64 11.66 -3.86
CA LEU A 169 -16.68 11.49 -4.95
C LEU A 169 -17.21 10.51 -5.99
N ILE A 170 -17.40 11.03 -7.20
CA ILE A 170 -17.81 10.28 -8.37
C ILE A 170 -16.63 10.19 -9.32
N GLU A 171 -16.33 9.00 -9.80
CA GLU A 171 -15.22 8.78 -10.74
C GLU A 171 -15.65 7.90 -11.91
N GLU A 172 -15.02 8.12 -13.06
CA GLU A 172 -14.99 7.18 -14.16
C GLU A 172 -14.40 5.83 -13.69
N VAL A 173 -14.91 4.73 -14.22
CA VAL A 173 -14.36 3.40 -13.95
C VAL A 173 -12.91 3.34 -14.43
N ALA A 174 -12.00 3.04 -13.53
CA ALA A 174 -10.59 2.85 -13.87
C ALA A 174 -10.41 1.69 -14.86
N THR A 175 -9.50 1.85 -15.81
CA THR A 175 -9.15 0.81 -16.80
C THR A 175 -7.68 0.48 -16.70
N GLN A 176 -7.31 -0.77 -16.90
CA GLN A 176 -5.92 -1.23 -16.88
C GLN A 176 -5.52 -1.86 -18.22
N CYS A 177 -4.24 -1.84 -18.54
CA CYS A 177 -3.73 -2.48 -19.75
C CYS A 177 -3.93 -4.00 -19.72
N GLU A 178 -3.98 -4.62 -20.89
CA GLU A 178 -4.30 -6.05 -21.04
C GLU A 178 -3.32 -6.94 -20.27
N GLU A 179 -2.02 -6.64 -20.30
CA GLU A 179 -0.97 -7.45 -19.67
C GLU A 179 -1.14 -7.57 -18.16
N ILE A 180 -1.59 -6.49 -17.50
CA ILE A 180 -1.85 -6.50 -16.05
C ILE A 180 -3.25 -7.03 -15.77
N SER A 181 -4.22 -6.74 -16.65
CA SER A 181 -5.61 -7.20 -16.50
C SER A 181 -5.73 -8.73 -16.52
N LYS A 182 -4.91 -9.43 -17.30
CA LYS A 182 -4.92 -10.90 -17.39
C LYS A 182 -4.72 -11.59 -16.05
N LEU A 183 -3.95 -10.99 -15.16
CA LEU A 183 -3.70 -11.56 -13.83
C LEU A 183 -5.01 -11.74 -13.05
N HIS A 184 -5.87 -10.71 -13.03
CA HIS A 184 -7.19 -10.77 -12.42
C HIS A 184 -8.13 -9.75 -13.08
N PRO A 185 -8.95 -10.16 -14.08
CA PRO A 185 -9.72 -9.23 -14.91
C PRO A 185 -10.87 -8.49 -14.19
N THR A 186 -11.34 -9.02 -13.05
CA THR A 186 -12.49 -8.47 -12.32
C THR A 186 -12.13 -7.36 -11.35
N SER A 187 -10.83 -7.14 -11.07
CA SER A 187 -10.33 -6.05 -10.24
C SER A 187 -9.30 -5.20 -10.98
N ILE A 188 -9.09 -3.99 -10.49
CA ILE A 188 -7.93 -3.19 -10.89
C ILE A 188 -6.73 -3.64 -10.07
N ASN A 189 -5.71 -4.21 -10.73
CA ASN A 189 -4.45 -4.61 -10.10
C ASN A 189 -3.52 -3.39 -10.05
N THR A 190 -3.09 -3.00 -8.88
CA THR A 190 -2.31 -1.76 -8.67
C THR A 190 -0.88 -2.06 -8.25
N MET A 191 0.02 -1.17 -8.62
CA MET A 191 1.39 -1.19 -8.12
C MET A 191 1.46 -0.24 -6.91
N ARG A 192 1.74 -0.79 -5.72
CA ARG A 192 2.14 0.01 -4.57
C ARG A 192 3.62 0.37 -4.73
N ILE A 193 3.91 1.64 -4.99
CA ILE A 193 5.27 2.16 -5.14
C ILE A 193 5.56 3.10 -3.97
N VAL A 194 6.62 2.83 -3.24
CA VAL A 194 7.00 3.62 -2.06
C VAL A 194 8.14 4.56 -2.42
N THR A 195 7.92 5.86 -2.19
CA THR A 195 8.97 6.88 -2.34
C THR A 195 9.43 7.37 -0.98
N LEU A 196 10.73 7.57 -0.83
CA LEU A 196 11.35 8.24 0.30
C LEU A 196 12.33 9.27 -0.24
N ASN A 197 12.16 10.52 0.17
CA ASN A 197 12.99 11.63 -0.31
C ASN A 197 13.06 11.67 -1.84
N LYS A 198 11.88 11.60 -2.50
CA LYS A 198 11.69 11.60 -3.97
C LYS A 198 12.35 10.42 -4.71
N GLN A 199 12.81 9.39 -4.00
CA GLN A 199 13.40 8.18 -4.57
C GLN A 199 12.49 6.98 -4.33
N ILE A 200 12.39 6.09 -5.32
CA ILE A 200 11.66 4.83 -5.14
C ILE A 200 12.54 3.89 -4.29
N VAL A 201 12.00 3.47 -3.16
CA VAL A 201 12.68 2.57 -2.22
C VAL A 201 12.13 1.15 -2.24
N ALA A 202 10.86 0.99 -2.61
CA ALA A 202 10.21 -0.32 -2.73
C ALA A 202 9.06 -0.26 -3.72
N ALA A 203 8.72 -1.40 -4.29
CA ALA A 203 7.52 -1.56 -5.11
C ALA A 203 7.00 -3.00 -5.01
N TYR A 204 5.68 -3.17 -5.09
CA TYR A 204 5.04 -4.47 -5.26
C TYR A 204 3.73 -4.35 -6.03
N LEU A 205 3.42 -5.38 -6.81
CA LEU A 205 2.15 -5.52 -7.49
C LEU A 205 1.13 -6.10 -6.52
N ARG A 206 -0.02 -5.46 -6.43
CA ARG A 206 -1.22 -5.96 -5.75
C ARG A 206 -2.13 -6.56 -6.81
N ILE A 207 -2.57 -7.78 -6.59
CA ILE A 207 -3.37 -8.54 -7.54
C ILE A 207 -4.64 -8.99 -6.82
N GLY A 208 -5.78 -8.74 -7.42
CA GLY A 208 -7.04 -9.27 -6.88
C GLY A 208 -7.04 -10.78 -6.85
N ASN A 209 -7.95 -11.37 -6.10
CA ASN A 209 -8.10 -12.81 -6.00
C ASN A 209 -9.57 -13.18 -5.77
N ASN A 210 -9.94 -14.40 -6.09
CA ASN A 210 -11.31 -14.91 -6.01
C ASN A 210 -12.27 -14.04 -6.84
N ASN A 211 -13.46 -13.76 -6.34
CA ASN A 211 -14.47 -12.91 -6.99
C ASN A 211 -14.43 -11.46 -6.47
N ASN A 212 -13.35 -11.06 -5.81
CA ASN A 212 -13.23 -9.71 -5.27
C ASN A 212 -13.03 -8.67 -6.38
N VAL A 213 -13.63 -7.50 -6.21
CA VAL A 213 -13.46 -6.36 -7.12
C VAL A 213 -12.29 -5.44 -6.72
N VAL A 214 -11.64 -5.75 -5.58
CA VAL A 214 -10.49 -5.00 -5.04
C VAL A 214 -9.26 -5.89 -4.96
N ASP A 215 -8.08 -5.29 -5.10
CA ASP A 215 -6.77 -5.94 -5.06
C ASP A 215 -6.09 -5.91 -3.67
N ASN A 216 -6.84 -5.49 -2.64
CA ASN A 216 -6.25 -5.27 -1.32
C ASN A 216 -5.81 -6.59 -0.68
N PHE A 217 -4.56 -6.65 -0.23
CA PHE A 217 -3.95 -7.79 0.44
C PHE A 217 -4.78 -8.31 1.63
N ASN A 218 -5.35 -7.40 2.43
CA ASN A 218 -6.22 -7.77 3.56
C ASN A 218 -7.57 -8.36 3.13
N HIS A 219 -7.98 -8.17 1.88
CA HIS A 219 -9.19 -8.72 1.27
C HIS A 219 -8.88 -9.90 0.33
N GLU A 220 -7.98 -10.80 0.74
CA GLU A 220 -7.57 -12.01 0.01
C GLU A 220 -6.78 -11.74 -1.28
N GLY A 221 -6.36 -10.50 -1.53
CA GLY A 221 -5.49 -10.19 -2.66
C GLY A 221 -4.08 -10.77 -2.49
N LEU A 222 -3.36 -10.87 -3.60
CA LEU A 222 -1.96 -11.28 -3.62
C LEU A 222 -1.05 -10.04 -3.68
N ALA A 223 0.17 -10.19 -3.19
CA ALA A 223 1.20 -9.17 -3.31
C ALA A 223 2.52 -9.80 -3.81
N ALA A 224 3.12 -9.21 -4.83
CA ALA A 224 4.35 -9.67 -5.44
C ALA A 224 5.36 -8.51 -5.57
N PRO A 225 6.51 -8.55 -4.88
CA PRO A 225 7.52 -7.51 -5.00
C PRO A 225 8.00 -7.32 -6.43
N ILE A 226 8.21 -6.07 -6.81
CA ILE A 226 8.75 -5.66 -8.09
C ILE A 226 10.19 -5.21 -7.85
N ASN A 227 11.14 -5.78 -8.59
CA ASN A 227 12.51 -5.29 -8.62
C ASN A 227 12.52 -3.88 -9.20
N ILE A 228 12.88 -2.88 -8.40
CA ILE A 228 12.75 -1.47 -8.80
C ILE A 228 13.73 -1.05 -9.89
N GLU A 229 14.82 -1.81 -10.09
CA GLU A 229 15.77 -1.53 -11.16
C GLU A 229 15.26 -2.05 -12.51
N THR A 230 14.74 -3.28 -12.52
CA THR A 230 14.38 -3.98 -13.77
C THR A 230 12.88 -3.93 -14.08
N GLY A 231 12.01 -3.76 -13.07
CA GLY A 231 10.57 -3.90 -13.20
C GLY A 231 10.07 -5.35 -13.30
N ILE A 232 10.94 -6.32 -12.99
CA ILE A 232 10.58 -7.75 -13.00
C ILE A 232 10.08 -8.16 -11.63
N ILE A 233 9.06 -9.00 -11.57
CA ILE A 233 8.65 -9.70 -10.35
C ILE A 233 9.58 -10.89 -10.16
N ASP A 234 10.58 -10.77 -9.29
CA ASP A 234 11.63 -11.76 -9.06
C ASP A 234 11.44 -12.59 -7.77
N TYR A 235 10.30 -12.43 -7.09
CA TYR A 235 9.88 -13.22 -5.95
C TYR A 235 8.47 -13.78 -6.15
N LEU A 236 8.16 -14.88 -5.47
CA LEU A 236 6.81 -15.44 -5.46
C LEU A 236 5.80 -14.44 -4.90
N ALA A 237 4.60 -14.42 -5.45
CA ALA A 237 3.50 -13.69 -4.84
C ALA A 237 3.08 -14.37 -3.53
N ILE A 238 2.54 -13.61 -2.57
CA ILE A 238 2.08 -14.10 -1.28
C ILE A 238 0.66 -13.60 -1.01
N ASP A 239 -0.14 -14.40 -0.29
CA ASP A 239 -1.40 -13.99 0.31
C ASP A 239 -1.24 -13.69 1.83
N LYS A 240 -2.31 -13.24 2.47
CA LYS A 240 -2.32 -12.93 3.91
C LYS A 240 -2.23 -14.16 4.83
N HIS A 241 -2.31 -15.38 4.27
CA HIS A 241 -2.20 -16.66 4.97
C HIS A 241 -0.81 -17.29 4.81
N ASP A 242 0.15 -16.53 4.28
CA ASP A 242 1.53 -16.96 4.00
C ASP A 242 1.65 -18.02 2.89
N HIS A 243 0.61 -18.25 2.08
CA HIS A 243 0.73 -19.09 0.89
C HIS A 243 1.45 -18.34 -0.20
N VAL A 244 2.34 -19.03 -0.91
CA VAL A 244 3.14 -18.45 -2.00
C VAL A 244 2.72 -18.98 -3.36
N TYR A 245 2.81 -18.12 -4.38
CA TYR A 245 2.29 -18.41 -5.72
C TYR A 245 3.29 -17.98 -6.79
N GLU A 246 3.59 -18.88 -7.69
CA GLU A 246 4.31 -18.59 -8.95
C GLU A 246 3.36 -18.07 -10.01
N LYS A 247 2.14 -18.62 -10.03
CA LYS A 247 1.05 -18.27 -10.93
C LYS A 247 -0.18 -17.85 -10.13
N HIS A 248 -1.04 -17.07 -10.74
CA HIS A 248 -2.30 -16.67 -10.11
C HIS A 248 -3.21 -17.89 -9.88
N PRO A 249 -3.74 -18.11 -8.68
CA PRO A 249 -4.45 -19.35 -8.34
C PRO A 249 -5.78 -19.55 -9.10
N VAL A 250 -6.40 -18.47 -9.57
CA VAL A 250 -7.69 -18.53 -10.29
C VAL A 250 -7.48 -18.51 -11.81
N THR A 251 -6.67 -17.58 -12.32
CA THR A 251 -6.50 -17.42 -13.77
C THR A 251 -5.37 -18.25 -14.36
N ASN A 252 -4.49 -18.82 -13.52
CA ASN A 252 -3.29 -19.55 -13.91
C ASN A 252 -2.26 -18.69 -14.70
N GLU A 253 -2.44 -17.37 -14.72
CA GLU A 253 -1.49 -16.43 -15.34
C GLU A 253 -0.19 -16.38 -14.56
N GLN A 254 0.94 -16.24 -15.27
CA GLN A 254 2.27 -16.21 -14.68
C GLN A 254 2.51 -14.89 -13.96
N ILE A 255 2.88 -14.96 -12.67
CA ILE A 255 3.25 -13.81 -11.83
C ILE A 255 4.77 -13.69 -11.70
N LEU A 256 5.43 -14.78 -11.29
CA LEU A 256 6.88 -14.80 -11.16
C LEU A 256 7.52 -14.59 -12.54
N TRP A 257 8.52 -13.72 -12.63
CA TRP A 257 9.20 -13.28 -13.85
C TRP A 257 8.36 -12.39 -14.77
N LEU A 258 7.17 -11.96 -14.35
CA LEU A 258 6.42 -10.97 -15.10
C LEU A 258 7.21 -9.66 -15.18
N GLN A 259 7.44 -9.17 -16.39
CA GLN A 259 7.96 -7.83 -16.64
C GLN A 259 6.82 -6.83 -16.58
N ILE A 260 6.86 -5.90 -15.65
CA ILE A 260 5.90 -4.78 -15.60
C ILE A 260 6.09 -3.92 -16.86
N PRO A 261 5.03 -3.76 -17.67
CA PRO A 261 5.13 -2.96 -18.91
C PRO A 261 5.45 -1.50 -18.60
N LYS A 262 6.23 -0.86 -19.45
CA LYS A 262 6.54 0.58 -19.36
C LYS A 262 7.14 1.00 -18.01
N TRP A 263 7.89 0.13 -17.32
CA TRP A 263 8.40 0.34 -15.95
C TRP A 263 9.17 1.67 -15.79
N GLU A 264 10.05 2.03 -16.71
CA GLU A 264 10.79 3.29 -16.66
C GLU A 264 9.88 4.52 -16.73
N ARG A 265 8.76 4.43 -17.46
CA ARG A 265 7.75 5.49 -17.51
C ARG A 265 7.01 5.61 -16.19
N ILE A 266 6.69 4.47 -15.56
CA ILE A 266 6.04 4.42 -14.24
C ILE A 266 6.96 5.03 -13.18
N LYS A 267 8.25 4.69 -13.15
CA LYS A 267 9.21 5.28 -12.21
C LYS A 267 9.26 6.81 -12.33
N ARG A 268 9.43 7.33 -13.55
CA ARG A 268 9.44 8.78 -13.78
C ARG A 268 8.15 9.46 -13.35
N PHE A 269 7.02 8.84 -13.64
CA PHE A 269 5.69 9.32 -13.26
C PHE A 269 5.56 9.46 -11.73
N VAL A 270 5.92 8.43 -10.97
CA VAL A 270 5.82 8.44 -9.51
C VAL A 270 6.79 9.45 -8.89
N VAL A 271 8.02 9.55 -9.40
CA VAL A 271 8.99 10.55 -8.94
C VAL A 271 8.48 11.97 -9.20
N GLN A 272 7.80 12.22 -10.31
CA GLN A 272 7.17 13.51 -10.57
C GLN A 272 6.00 13.79 -9.60
N ALA A 273 5.14 12.79 -9.37
CA ALA A 273 4.03 12.92 -8.42
C ALA A 273 4.53 13.21 -6.99
N SER A 274 5.66 12.60 -6.57
CA SER A 274 6.24 12.82 -5.24
C SER A 274 6.79 14.24 -5.02
N LYS A 275 6.91 15.05 -6.06
CA LYS A 275 7.33 16.46 -5.98
C LYS A 275 6.17 17.43 -5.77
N GLU A 276 4.91 16.99 -5.91
CA GLU A 276 3.74 17.87 -5.80
C GLU A 276 3.53 18.43 -4.39
N ILE A 277 3.91 17.67 -3.38
CA ILE A 277 3.87 18.08 -1.97
C ILE A 277 5.25 17.76 -1.36
N PRO A 278 6.23 18.68 -1.48
CA PRO A 278 7.59 18.44 -1.01
C PRO A 278 7.69 18.13 0.49
N GLU A 279 6.72 18.62 1.27
CA GLU A 279 6.62 18.42 2.72
C GLU A 279 6.23 16.99 3.10
N MET A 280 5.87 16.15 2.12
CA MET A 280 5.47 14.77 2.29
C MET A 280 6.49 13.85 1.61
N GLY A 281 7.62 13.63 2.28
CA GLY A 281 8.76 12.94 1.70
C GLY A 281 8.70 11.41 1.73
N TYR A 282 7.74 10.78 2.43
CA TYR A 282 7.61 9.33 2.53
C TYR A 282 6.17 8.87 2.24
N ILE A 283 5.92 8.43 1.02
CA ILE A 283 4.58 8.16 0.49
C ILE A 283 4.52 6.80 -0.21
N GLY A 284 3.43 6.08 -0.02
CA GLY A 284 3.04 4.89 -0.79
C GLY A 284 2.00 5.26 -1.85
N TRP A 285 2.35 5.11 -3.12
CA TRP A 285 1.52 5.44 -4.27
C TRP A 285 0.85 4.20 -4.82
N ASP A 286 -0.46 4.22 -5.00
CA ASP A 286 -1.19 3.17 -5.71
C ASP A 286 -1.36 3.59 -7.18
N VAL A 287 -0.58 2.94 -8.03
CA VAL A 287 -0.46 3.27 -9.45
C VAL A 287 -1.12 2.18 -10.28
N CYS A 288 -2.02 2.57 -11.15
CA CYS A 288 -2.55 1.70 -12.20
C CYS A 288 -1.85 2.01 -13.53
N LEU A 289 -1.65 0.99 -14.35
CA LEU A 289 -1.18 1.14 -15.72
C LEU A 289 -2.35 0.94 -16.69
N GLY A 290 -2.87 2.01 -17.24
CA GLY A 290 -3.84 1.99 -18.33
C GLY A 290 -3.18 2.06 -19.72
N ASP A 291 -3.97 1.97 -20.77
CA ASP A 291 -3.49 2.03 -22.18
C ASP A 291 -2.75 3.34 -22.48
N LYS A 292 -3.26 4.45 -21.95
CA LYS A 292 -2.67 5.78 -22.12
C LYS A 292 -1.39 5.99 -21.28
N GLY A 293 -1.16 5.17 -20.28
CA GLY A 293 0.00 5.24 -19.37
C GLY A 293 -0.35 5.06 -17.90
N PRO A 294 0.65 5.28 -17.00
CA PRO A 294 0.43 5.17 -15.57
C PRO A 294 -0.44 6.33 -15.04
N TYR A 295 -1.27 6.05 -14.05
CA TYR A 295 -2.07 7.04 -13.33
C TYR A 295 -2.27 6.62 -11.87
N LEU A 296 -2.55 7.61 -11.01
CA LEU A 296 -2.79 7.37 -9.59
C LEU A 296 -4.22 6.89 -9.34
N ILE A 297 -4.35 5.92 -8.46
CA ILE A 297 -5.62 5.53 -7.84
C ILE A 297 -5.77 6.28 -6.51
N GLU A 298 -4.77 6.18 -5.64
CA GLU A 298 -4.68 6.84 -4.34
C GLU A 298 -3.22 6.93 -3.88
N ALA A 299 -2.98 7.56 -2.74
CA ALA A 299 -1.69 7.52 -2.07
C ALA A 299 -1.86 7.50 -0.55
N ASN A 300 -0.85 6.97 0.14
CA ASN A 300 -0.86 6.78 1.58
C ASN A 300 0.37 7.45 2.21
N GLU A 301 0.13 8.31 3.18
CA GLU A 301 1.17 9.03 3.94
C GLU A 301 1.85 8.16 5.00
N PHE A 302 1.30 6.97 5.23
CA PHE A 302 1.88 5.96 6.13
C PHE A 302 2.04 4.62 5.39
N PRO A 303 3.04 4.50 4.51
CA PRO A 303 3.28 3.26 3.77
C PRO A 303 3.51 2.07 4.69
N GLY A 304 2.97 0.91 4.33
CA GLY A 304 3.33 -0.36 4.97
C GLY A 304 4.83 -0.63 4.79
N ASN A 305 5.41 -1.38 5.73
CA ASN A 305 6.84 -1.71 5.73
C ASN A 305 7.09 -3.22 5.60
N ASP A 306 6.08 -4.01 5.30
CA ASP A 306 6.09 -5.46 5.44
C ASP A 306 6.29 -6.20 4.12
N ILE A 307 5.39 -6.07 3.16
CA ILE A 307 5.26 -6.91 1.97
C ILE A 307 6.60 -7.14 1.24
N TYR A 308 7.38 -6.09 1.00
CA TYR A 308 8.63 -6.16 0.25
C TYR A 308 9.84 -6.69 1.04
N GLN A 309 9.63 -7.12 2.29
CA GLN A 309 10.68 -7.72 3.13
C GLN A 309 10.16 -8.88 4.01
N LEU A 310 9.02 -9.47 3.64
CA LEU A 310 8.56 -10.74 4.24
C LEU A 310 9.61 -11.85 4.02
N PRO A 311 9.60 -12.92 4.82
CA PRO A 311 10.57 -14.02 4.67
C PRO A 311 10.75 -14.53 3.24
N PRO A 312 9.68 -14.79 2.44
CA PRO A 312 9.83 -15.21 1.05
C PRO A 312 10.38 -14.12 0.11
N HIS A 313 10.39 -12.86 0.53
CA HIS A 313 10.78 -11.69 -0.26
C HIS A 313 12.15 -11.13 0.12
N ARG A 314 12.97 -11.90 0.82
CA ARG A 314 14.31 -11.49 1.26
C ARG A 314 15.38 -12.46 0.79
N SER A 315 16.30 -11.99 -0.06
CA SER A 315 17.50 -12.76 -0.35
C SER A 315 18.43 -12.77 0.87
N ASN A 316 18.88 -13.97 1.25
CA ASN A 316 19.84 -14.15 2.36
C ASN A 316 19.41 -13.51 3.69
N GLY A 317 18.10 -13.33 3.92
CA GLY A 317 17.56 -12.71 5.12
C GLY A 317 17.81 -11.20 5.24
N ILE A 318 18.27 -10.53 4.17
CA ILE A 318 18.54 -9.10 4.15
C ILE A 318 17.25 -8.32 3.91
N GLY A 319 16.92 -7.39 4.82
CA GLY A 319 15.76 -6.51 4.71
C GLY A 319 16.06 -5.22 3.94
N MET A 320 15.10 -4.30 3.97
CA MET A 320 15.11 -3.12 3.11
C MET A 320 15.78 -1.88 3.72
N LEU A 321 16.14 -1.90 5.01
CA LEU A 321 16.69 -0.72 5.68
C LEU A 321 17.94 -0.11 4.99
N PRO A 322 18.89 -0.88 4.42
CA PRO A 322 20.03 -0.31 3.70
C PRO A 322 19.59 0.62 2.55
N ARG A 323 18.61 0.19 1.74
CA ARG A 323 18.07 1.00 0.63
C ARG A 323 17.36 2.25 1.13
N PHE A 324 16.60 2.15 2.23
CA PHE A 324 15.98 3.30 2.87
C PHE A 324 17.03 4.30 3.39
N GLN A 325 18.12 3.80 3.98
CA GLN A 325 19.22 4.64 4.45
C GLN A 325 19.93 5.35 3.29
N GLU A 326 20.13 4.69 2.17
CA GLU A 326 20.67 5.30 0.96
C GLU A 326 19.79 6.47 0.49
N ALA A 327 18.47 6.26 0.37
CA ALA A 327 17.53 7.32 0.01
C ALA A 327 17.50 8.48 1.02
N MET A 328 17.64 8.18 2.32
CA MET A 328 17.72 9.21 3.36
C MET A 328 19.01 10.03 3.32
N ASN A 329 20.11 9.46 2.86
CA ASN A 329 21.44 10.08 2.84
C ASN A 329 21.73 10.82 1.53
N LYS A 330 20.98 10.54 0.46
CA LYS A 330 21.14 11.24 -0.80
C LYS A 330 20.71 12.69 -0.63
N LYS A 331 21.64 13.61 -0.80
CA LYS A 331 21.34 15.05 -0.84
C LYS A 331 20.48 15.32 -2.07
N GLU A 332 19.53 16.26 -1.96
CA GLU A 332 18.82 16.77 -3.13
C GLU A 332 19.89 17.32 -4.08
N GLU A 333 19.99 16.75 -5.27
CA GLU A 333 20.66 17.41 -6.38
C GLU A 333 19.72 18.58 -6.77
N GLU A 334 20.18 19.80 -6.58
CA GLU A 334 19.51 21.07 -6.89
C GLU A 334 19.08 21.16 -8.36
#